data_df3e766afb631031abb7bd29ee26c2f3
#
_entry.id   df3e766afb631031abb7bd29ee26c2f3
#
_cell.length_a   1.000
_cell.length_b   1.000
_cell.length_c   1.000
_cell.angle_alpha   90.00
_cell.angle_beta   90.00
_cell.angle_gamma   90.00
#
_symmetry.space_group_name_H-M   'P 1'
#
loop_
_entity.id
_entity.type
_entity.pdbx_description
1 polymer ?
#
loop_
_entity_poly.entity_id
_entity_poly.type
_entity_poly.pdbx_seq_one_letter_code
_entity_poly.pdbx_strand_id
1 'polypeptide(L)'
;MERWKNLHWMKIEKEKGENMEKKALYNLTYGVFMVASKSGETVNGCITNTCMQVANSPVRIAISVLNTNYTCDLIKESGRFTLSMLDQTCTFETIQHFGFQSGRDVDKFSNIMPPKDSQEIPYLGWQSC
;
A
#
# COMPACT_ATOMS: atom_id res chain seq x y z
N MET A 1 -23.68 -6.17 -2.64
CA MET A 1 -22.84 -5.23 -3.41
C MET A 1 -23.37 -3.79 -3.50
N GLU A 2 -24.49 -3.48 -2.90
CA GLU A 2 -25.08 -2.12 -2.92
C GLU A 2 -24.73 -1.23 -1.70
N ARG A 3 -23.88 -1.69 -0.78
CA ARG A 3 -23.57 -0.99 0.47
C ARG A 3 -22.57 0.17 0.36
N TRP A 4 -22.00 0.41 -0.83
CA TRP A 4 -20.97 1.42 -1.03
C TRP A 4 -21.49 2.74 -1.61
N LYS A 5 -22.79 2.82 -1.95
CA LYS A 5 -23.40 4.02 -2.56
C LYS A 5 -23.63 5.19 -1.61
N ASN A 6 -23.44 5.01 -0.29
CA ASN A 6 -23.67 6.05 0.71
C ASN A 6 -22.42 6.51 1.45
N LEU A 7 -21.22 6.25 0.93
CA LEU A 7 -20.04 6.94 1.41
C LEU A 7 -20.09 8.37 0.87
N HIS A 8 -20.58 9.28 1.69
CA HIS A 8 -20.34 10.70 1.51
C HIS A 8 -18.84 10.93 1.65
N TRP A 9 -18.15 11.04 0.52
CA TRP A 9 -16.81 11.58 0.49
C TRP A 9 -16.92 12.99 1.04
N MET A 10 -16.25 13.28 2.13
CA MET A 10 -16.02 14.65 2.56
C MET A 10 -15.09 15.27 1.53
N LYS A 11 -15.71 15.85 0.49
CA LYS A 11 -15.01 16.69 -0.48
C LYS A 11 -14.55 17.91 0.30
N ILE A 12 -13.28 17.97 0.60
CA ILE A 12 -12.67 19.21 1.05
C ILE A 12 -12.71 20.14 -0.18
N GLU A 13 -13.81 20.86 -0.32
CA GLU A 13 -13.88 21.90 -1.34
C GLU A 13 -12.88 22.99 -0.94
N LYS A 14 -11.91 23.22 -1.79
CA LYS A 14 -11.12 24.45 -1.72
C LYS A 14 -12.07 25.61 -1.87
N GLU A 15 -12.40 26.29 -0.80
CA GLU A 15 -12.90 27.65 -0.91
C GLU A 15 -11.82 28.49 -1.61
N LYS A 16 -12.22 29.21 -2.65
CA LYS A 16 -11.32 30.10 -3.39
C LYS A 16 -10.75 31.15 -2.40
N GLY A 17 -9.49 30.97 -1.99
CA GLY A 17 -8.78 31.94 -1.17
C GLY A 17 -8.00 31.41 0.03
N GLU A 18 -8.22 30.19 0.49
CA GLU A 18 -7.42 29.61 1.57
C GLU A 18 -6.24 28.81 1.01
N ASN A 19 -5.04 29.38 1.17
CA ASN A 19 -3.79 28.63 1.05
C ASN A 19 -3.66 27.71 2.25
N MET A 20 -4.12 26.46 2.11
CA MET A 20 -3.79 25.43 3.11
C MET A 20 -2.26 25.31 3.18
N GLU A 21 -1.70 25.56 4.37
CA GLU A 21 -0.26 25.39 4.62
C GLU A 21 0.09 23.90 4.47
N LYS A 22 0.59 23.51 3.30
CA LYS A 22 0.93 22.11 2.99
C LYS A 22 1.91 21.51 3.99
N LYS A 23 2.73 22.35 4.65
CA LYS A 23 3.66 21.90 5.69
C LYS A 23 2.96 21.36 6.94
N ALA A 24 1.72 21.77 7.19
CA ALA A 24 0.93 21.20 8.28
C ALA A 24 0.71 19.69 8.11
N LEU A 25 0.68 19.17 6.89
CA LEU A 25 0.54 17.75 6.60
C LEU A 25 1.75 16.93 7.05
N TYR A 26 2.92 17.54 7.19
CA TYR A 26 4.12 16.85 7.70
C TYR A 26 4.02 16.49 9.20
N ASN A 27 3.06 17.07 9.91
CA ASN A 27 2.77 16.73 11.31
C ASN A 27 1.84 15.50 11.44
N LEU A 28 1.28 15.00 10.34
CA LEU A 28 0.53 13.75 10.37
C LEU A 28 1.48 12.57 10.58
N THR A 29 1.09 11.70 11.50
CA THR A 29 1.85 10.47 11.75
C THR A 29 1.47 9.40 10.73
N TYR A 30 2.48 8.86 10.06
CA TYR A 30 2.35 7.76 9.11
C TYR A 30 3.21 6.58 9.53
N GLY A 31 2.73 5.37 9.24
CA GLY A 31 3.59 4.20 9.20
C GLY A 31 4.29 4.06 7.84
N VAL A 32 5.11 3.03 7.71
CA VAL A 32 5.67 2.59 6.43
C VAL A 32 5.25 1.16 6.20
N PHE A 33 4.72 0.88 5.03
CA PHE A 33 4.12 -0.41 4.71
C PHE A 33 4.59 -0.88 3.34
N MET A 34 4.77 -2.19 3.20
CA MET A 34 4.87 -2.83 1.90
C MET A 34 3.53 -3.49 1.57
N VAL A 35 2.97 -3.11 0.46
CA VAL A 35 1.75 -3.71 -0.11
C VAL A 35 2.15 -4.56 -1.28
N ALA A 36 1.75 -5.83 -1.29
CA ALA A 36 1.97 -6.69 -2.43
C ALA A 36 0.66 -7.31 -2.93
N SER A 37 0.63 -7.64 -4.20
CA SER A 37 -0.49 -8.28 -4.85
C SER A 37 -0.01 -9.23 -5.94
N LYS A 38 -0.88 -10.18 -6.28
CA LYS A 38 -0.66 -11.15 -7.35
C LYS A 38 -1.90 -11.22 -8.23
N SER A 39 -1.69 -11.21 -9.54
CA SER A 39 -2.72 -11.51 -10.54
C SER A 39 -2.14 -12.47 -11.57
N GLY A 40 -2.75 -13.64 -11.72
CA GLY A 40 -2.16 -14.75 -12.50
C GLY A 40 -0.80 -15.16 -11.95
N GLU A 41 0.21 -15.16 -12.80
CA GLU A 41 1.61 -15.44 -12.41
C GLU A 41 2.39 -14.17 -12.05
N THR A 42 1.80 -12.99 -12.22
CA THR A 42 2.46 -11.71 -11.98
C THR A 42 2.32 -11.29 -10.53
N VAL A 43 3.43 -10.97 -9.91
CA VAL A 43 3.54 -10.51 -8.52
C VAL A 43 4.25 -9.16 -8.50
N ASN A 44 3.76 -8.23 -7.71
CA ASN A 44 4.47 -6.97 -7.45
C ASN A 44 4.17 -6.44 -6.06
N GLY A 45 5.08 -5.62 -5.56
CA GLY A 45 4.95 -4.92 -4.29
C GLY A 45 5.40 -3.46 -4.41
N CYS A 46 4.86 -2.62 -3.56
CA CYS A 46 5.23 -1.22 -3.46
C CYS A 46 5.21 -0.75 -2.02
N ILE A 47 5.90 0.35 -1.76
CA ILE A 47 5.87 1.04 -0.47
C ILE A 47 4.76 2.07 -0.45
N THR A 48 4.02 2.12 0.63
CA THR A 48 3.05 3.17 0.94
C THR A 48 3.17 3.59 2.41
N ASN A 49 2.82 4.82 2.70
CA ASN A 49 2.71 5.33 4.07
C ASN A 49 1.24 5.50 4.51
N THR A 50 0.30 5.22 3.63
CA THR A 50 -1.12 5.49 3.89
C THR A 50 -1.87 4.17 4.06
N CYS A 51 -1.90 3.72 5.30
CA CYS A 51 -2.67 2.58 5.73
C CYS A 51 -3.25 2.86 7.11
N MET A 52 -4.52 2.51 7.33
CA MET A 52 -5.17 2.68 8.61
C MET A 52 -6.25 1.62 8.84
N GLN A 53 -6.43 1.24 10.09
CA GLN A 53 -7.60 0.47 10.50
C GLN A 53 -8.82 1.38 10.54
N VAL A 54 -9.90 0.99 9.87
CA VAL A 54 -11.14 1.77 9.80
C VAL A 54 -12.33 1.10 10.48
N ALA A 55 -12.22 -0.17 10.83
CA ALA A 55 -13.21 -0.90 11.62
C ALA A 55 -12.56 -2.06 12.37
N ASN A 56 -13.15 -2.45 13.50
CA ASN A 56 -12.67 -3.54 14.34
C ASN A 56 -13.56 -4.80 14.27
N SER A 57 -14.83 -4.65 14.03
CA SER A 57 -15.77 -5.77 13.95
C SER A 57 -16.76 -5.56 12.81
N PRO A 58 -16.57 -6.20 11.66
CA PRO A 58 -15.39 -6.95 11.25
C PRO A 58 -14.17 -6.05 11.07
N VAL A 59 -12.98 -6.63 11.19
CA VAL A 59 -11.73 -5.89 10.96
C VAL A 59 -11.69 -5.40 9.52
N ARG A 60 -11.41 -4.11 9.35
CA ARG A 60 -11.25 -3.48 8.02
C ARG A 60 -10.05 -2.54 8.04
N ILE A 61 -9.30 -2.59 6.97
CA ILE A 61 -8.12 -1.75 6.73
C ILE A 61 -8.35 -0.99 5.42
N ALA A 62 -8.04 0.30 5.43
CA ALA A 62 -7.97 1.12 4.23
C ALA A 62 -6.51 1.37 3.86
N ILE A 63 -6.21 1.26 2.58
CA ILE A 63 -4.92 1.62 2.00
C ILE A 63 -5.12 2.64 0.89
N SER A 64 -4.14 3.50 0.69
CA SER A 64 -4.09 4.38 -0.47
C SER A 64 -2.86 4.04 -1.32
N VAL A 65 -3.08 3.73 -2.58
CA VAL A 65 -2.04 3.42 -3.55
C VAL A 65 -2.28 4.26 -4.80
N LEU A 66 -1.21 4.82 -5.37
CA LEU A 66 -1.32 5.63 -6.59
C LEU A 66 -1.89 4.80 -7.74
N ASN A 67 -2.82 5.37 -8.50
CA ASN A 67 -3.43 4.71 -9.66
C ASN A 67 -2.41 4.33 -10.75
N THR A 68 -1.29 5.04 -10.81
CA THR A 68 -0.19 4.75 -11.74
C THR A 68 0.73 3.63 -11.28
N ASN A 69 0.58 3.19 -10.04
CA ASN A 69 1.41 2.13 -9.47
C ASN A 69 0.98 0.76 -10.00
N TYR A 70 1.94 -0.05 -10.43
CA TYR A 70 1.67 -1.38 -10.97
C TYR A 70 1.00 -2.32 -9.97
N THR A 71 1.34 -2.23 -8.69
CA THR A 71 0.66 -2.98 -7.63
C THR A 71 -0.84 -2.62 -7.57
N CYS A 72 -1.21 -1.37 -7.84
CA CYS A 72 -2.61 -0.94 -7.88
C CYS A 72 -3.40 -1.69 -8.97
N ASP A 73 -2.81 -1.89 -10.14
CA ASP A 73 -3.46 -2.64 -11.23
C ASP A 73 -3.68 -4.10 -10.82
N LEU A 74 -2.66 -4.75 -10.22
CA LEU A 74 -2.80 -6.13 -9.74
C LEU A 74 -3.86 -6.26 -8.66
N ILE A 75 -3.98 -5.28 -7.74
CA ILE A 75 -5.04 -5.26 -6.73
C ILE A 75 -6.42 -5.14 -7.38
N LYS A 76 -6.57 -4.27 -8.39
CA LYS A 76 -7.84 -4.10 -9.11
C LYS A 76 -8.26 -5.38 -9.83
N GLU A 77 -7.32 -6.10 -10.41
CA GLU A 77 -7.55 -7.33 -11.12
C GLU A 77 -7.88 -8.51 -10.18
N SER A 78 -7.09 -8.68 -9.12
CA SER A 78 -7.21 -9.83 -8.22
C SER A 78 -8.19 -9.60 -7.07
N GLY A 79 -8.44 -8.34 -6.69
CA GLY A 79 -9.22 -7.98 -5.50
C GLY A 79 -8.54 -8.29 -4.17
N ARG A 80 -7.22 -8.55 -4.16
CA ARG A 80 -6.47 -9.03 -3.00
C ARG A 80 -5.12 -8.37 -2.85
N PHE A 81 -4.66 -8.23 -1.61
CA PHE A 81 -3.31 -7.77 -1.30
C PHE A 81 -2.87 -8.30 0.07
N THR A 82 -1.57 -8.34 0.26
CA THR A 82 -0.93 -8.46 1.57
C THR A 82 -0.43 -7.11 2.03
N LEU A 83 -0.35 -6.92 3.34
CA LEU A 83 0.15 -5.71 3.96
C LEU A 83 1.21 -6.08 4.99
N SER A 84 2.42 -5.60 4.80
CA SER A 84 3.53 -5.77 5.73
C SER A 84 3.82 -4.44 6.42
N MET A 85 3.78 -4.40 7.73
CA MET A 85 4.17 -3.24 8.52
C MET A 85 5.69 -3.27 8.69
N LEU A 86 6.36 -2.22 8.23
CA LEU A 86 7.80 -2.09 8.32
C LEU A 86 8.16 -1.33 9.59
N ASP A 87 8.96 -1.92 10.43
CA ASP A 87 9.44 -1.31 11.67
C ASP A 87 10.83 -0.68 11.49
N GLN A 88 11.42 -0.22 12.59
CA GLN A 88 12.72 0.46 12.58
C GLN A 88 13.89 -0.47 12.23
N THR A 89 13.70 -1.79 12.22
CA THR A 89 14.73 -2.75 11.83
C THR A 89 14.81 -2.92 10.32
N CYS A 90 13.77 -2.46 9.60
CA CYS A 90 13.75 -2.49 8.14
C CYS A 90 14.79 -1.54 7.55
N THR A 91 15.64 -2.07 6.70
CA THR A 91 16.69 -1.28 6.06
C THR A 91 16.15 -0.33 5.01
N PHE A 92 16.85 0.80 4.82
CA PHE A 92 16.49 1.71 3.74
C PHE A 92 16.61 1.05 2.35
N GLU A 93 17.50 0.09 2.19
CA GLU A 93 17.64 -0.69 0.95
C GLU A 93 16.35 -1.43 0.59
N THR A 94 15.68 -2.03 1.56
CA THR A 94 14.39 -2.69 1.35
C THR A 94 13.33 -1.69 0.90
N ILE A 95 13.26 -0.53 1.55
CA ILE A 95 12.33 0.54 1.17
C ILE A 95 12.62 1.05 -0.23
N GLN A 96 13.90 1.25 -0.56
CA GLN A 96 14.34 1.69 -1.88
C GLN A 96 14.00 0.65 -2.96
N HIS A 97 14.25 -0.62 -2.67
CA HIS A 97 13.99 -1.73 -3.61
C HIS A 97 12.52 -1.80 -4.02
N PHE A 98 11.59 -1.70 -3.07
CA PHE A 98 10.16 -1.79 -3.34
C PHE A 98 9.52 -0.45 -3.71
N GLY A 99 10.09 0.68 -3.29
CA GLY A 99 9.47 2.00 -3.41
C GLY A 99 9.97 2.87 -4.56
N PHE A 100 11.23 2.70 -5.00
CA PHE A 100 11.88 3.65 -5.92
C PHE A 100 11.99 3.14 -7.36
N GLN A 101 11.48 1.96 -7.64
CA GLN A 101 11.46 1.39 -8.99
C GLN A 101 10.09 0.83 -9.34
N SER A 102 9.78 0.77 -10.62
CA SER A 102 8.51 0.24 -11.11
C SER A 102 8.60 -1.27 -11.30
N GLY A 103 7.57 -2.00 -10.86
CA GLY A 103 7.42 -3.42 -11.16
C GLY A 103 7.10 -3.71 -12.63
N ARG A 104 6.87 -2.67 -13.45
CA ARG A 104 6.76 -2.81 -14.91
C ARG A 104 8.12 -2.99 -15.57
N ASP A 105 9.17 -2.45 -14.95
CA ASP A 105 10.52 -2.43 -15.50
C ASP A 105 11.41 -3.52 -14.89
N VAL A 106 11.13 -3.90 -13.64
CA VAL A 106 11.92 -4.90 -12.89
C VAL A 106 11.03 -5.85 -12.12
N ASP A 107 11.40 -7.12 -12.07
CA ASP A 107 10.81 -8.08 -11.15
C ASP A 107 11.45 -7.90 -9.76
N LYS A 108 10.71 -7.27 -8.86
CA LYS A 108 11.19 -6.95 -7.51
C LYS A 108 11.36 -8.19 -6.61
N PHE A 109 10.80 -9.31 -6.99
CA PHE A 109 10.88 -10.56 -6.24
C PHE A 109 11.83 -11.60 -6.83
N SER A 110 12.49 -11.31 -7.96
CA SER A 110 13.37 -12.25 -8.68
C SER A 110 14.51 -12.81 -7.83
N ASN A 111 15.05 -12.02 -6.91
CA ASN A 111 16.19 -12.38 -6.05
C ASN A 111 15.81 -12.53 -4.57
N ILE A 112 14.52 -12.53 -4.26
CA ILE A 112 14.01 -12.59 -2.90
C ILE A 112 13.01 -13.74 -2.83
N MET A 113 13.09 -14.56 -1.78
CA MET A 113 12.12 -15.62 -1.50
C MET A 113 11.35 -15.30 -0.21
N PRO A 114 10.45 -14.33 -0.24
CA PRO A 114 9.66 -13.98 0.93
C PRO A 114 8.63 -15.08 1.25
N PRO A 115 8.17 -15.16 2.48
CA PRO A 115 7.01 -15.96 2.81
C PRO A 115 5.79 -15.48 2.01
N LYS A 116 4.85 -16.38 1.78
CA LYS A 116 3.63 -16.14 1.03
C LYS A 116 2.43 -16.55 1.85
N ASP A 117 1.33 -15.86 1.64
CA ASP A 117 0.04 -16.24 2.23
C ASP A 117 -0.59 -17.46 1.53
N SER A 118 -1.79 -17.84 1.94
CA SER A 118 -2.53 -18.97 1.35
C SER A 118 -2.93 -18.76 -0.12
N GLN A 119 -2.80 -17.54 -0.63
CA GLN A 119 -3.07 -17.16 -2.02
C GLN A 119 -1.79 -16.93 -2.83
N GLU A 120 -0.65 -17.35 -2.25
CA GLU A 120 0.68 -17.15 -2.83
C GLU A 120 1.10 -15.69 -3.04
N ILE A 121 0.49 -14.75 -2.32
CA ILE A 121 0.89 -13.34 -2.31
C ILE A 121 2.04 -13.17 -1.31
N PRO A 122 3.20 -12.62 -1.72
CA PRO A 122 4.34 -12.46 -0.82
C PRO A 122 4.07 -11.37 0.23
N TYR A 123 4.70 -11.53 1.39
CA TYR A 123 4.75 -10.51 2.43
C TYR A 123 6.13 -10.49 3.09
N LEU A 124 6.51 -9.35 3.66
CA LEU A 124 7.71 -9.23 4.47
C LEU A 124 7.36 -9.57 5.92
N GLY A 125 7.96 -10.63 6.43
CA GLY A 125 7.87 -10.99 7.86
C GLY A 125 8.82 -10.14 8.70
N TRP A 126 8.69 -10.21 10.01
CA TRP A 126 9.56 -9.54 11.00
C TRP A 126 11.06 -9.84 10.82
N GLN A 127 11.40 -10.91 10.12
CA GLN A 127 12.78 -11.34 9.86
C GLN A 127 13.27 -10.99 8.45
N SER A 128 12.45 -10.34 7.63
CA SER A 128 12.75 -10.07 6.22
C SER A 128 13.19 -8.64 5.95
N CYS A 129 13.29 -7.84 6.99
CA CYS A 129 13.81 -6.48 6.92
C CYS A 129 15.25 -6.38 7.40
#